data_40a85e3f9a794297a78997185e7c7d4c
#
_entry.id   40a85e3f9a794297a78997185e7c7d4c
#
_cell.length_a   1.000
_cell.length_b   1.000
_cell.length_c   1.000
_cell.angle_alpha   90.00
_cell.angle_beta   90.00
_cell.angle_gamma   90.00
#
_symmetry.space_group_name_H-M   'P 1'
#
loop_
_entity.id
_entity.type
_entity.pdbx_description
1 polymer ?
#
loop_
_entity_poly.entity_id
_entity_poly.type
_entity_poly.pdbx_seq_one_letter_code
_entity_poly.pdbx_strand_id
1 'polypeptide(L)'
;MIRQKSLKNVIRATGVGLHTGEKIYLTLRPAPADTGIVFVRVDVEPSVEIPALTEFVGDTTLATTIARDGQKISTVEHLMSAFAGLSIDNAYVEVSGPEMPIMDGSAATFVFLIQSAGIEEQNALKKFIRVKKAVSVNDEQSASSYGQSATIRPYDGFKVSHTIVYDNAVIKEQQASVEFSATSFVKEVSRARTFGLMQEFEHLRERNLAQGGSLDNAVVVDEYRILNDDGLRHEDEFVRHKILDAIGDLYLLGHSLIGEFVGYKSGHTENHALRRKLLQQTDAWEVVTFDDVKKAPYSYGGLVTAATS
;
A
#
# COMPACT_ATOMS: atom_id res chain seq x y z
N MET A 1 -16.97 0.32 -20.57
CA MET A 1 -15.50 0.18 -20.54
C MET A 1 -14.95 0.75 -19.25
N ILE A 2 -13.89 0.17 -18.70
CA ILE A 2 -13.20 0.70 -17.53
C ILE A 2 -12.00 1.50 -18.01
N ARG A 3 -11.94 2.76 -17.62
CA ARG A 3 -10.89 3.70 -18.04
C ARG A 3 -9.87 3.94 -16.96
N GLN A 4 -8.67 4.33 -17.37
CA GLN A 4 -7.63 4.81 -16.47
C GLN A 4 -8.07 6.11 -15.79
N LYS A 5 -7.52 6.36 -14.60
CA LYS A 5 -7.80 7.54 -13.79
C LYS A 5 -6.52 8.23 -13.37
N SER A 6 -6.61 9.56 -13.31
CA SER A 6 -5.58 10.43 -12.74
C SER A 6 -6.22 11.43 -11.77
N LEU A 7 -5.38 12.18 -11.08
CA LEU A 7 -5.82 13.37 -10.34
C LEU A 7 -6.33 14.43 -11.33
N LYS A 8 -7.33 15.21 -10.93
CA LYS A 8 -7.82 16.33 -11.73
C LYS A 8 -6.99 17.59 -11.51
N ASN A 9 -6.56 17.83 -10.28
CA ASN A 9 -5.82 19.04 -9.88
C ASN A 9 -4.57 18.65 -9.09
N VAL A 10 -3.62 19.59 -9.02
CA VAL A 10 -2.46 19.50 -8.15
C VAL A 10 -2.89 19.71 -6.71
N ILE A 11 -2.38 18.88 -5.80
CA ILE A 11 -2.58 19.08 -4.35
C ILE A 11 -1.26 18.96 -3.61
N ARG A 12 -1.11 19.71 -2.51
CA ARG A 12 0.10 19.75 -1.70
C ARG A 12 -0.21 19.44 -0.25
N ALA A 13 0.74 18.81 0.39
CA ALA A 13 0.71 18.54 1.83
C ALA A 13 2.11 18.65 2.41
N THR A 14 2.18 18.72 3.71
CA THR A 14 3.43 18.71 4.46
C THR A 14 3.28 17.76 5.64
N GLY A 15 4.29 16.98 5.91
CA GLY A 15 4.34 16.08 7.06
C GLY A 15 5.77 15.80 7.47
N VAL A 16 5.97 14.79 8.30
CA VAL A 16 7.29 14.33 8.76
C VAL A 16 7.50 12.89 8.31
N GLY A 17 8.75 12.54 7.99
CA GLY A 17 9.13 11.15 7.74
C GLY A 17 9.09 10.36 9.05
N LEU A 18 8.55 9.14 9.03
CA LEU A 18 8.46 8.29 10.22
C LEU A 18 9.85 7.95 10.79
N HIS A 19 10.76 7.57 9.90
CA HIS A 19 12.10 7.14 10.30
C HIS A 19 13.09 8.28 10.40
N THR A 20 13.06 9.22 9.46
CA THR A 20 13.99 10.35 9.42
C THR A 20 13.63 11.47 10.41
N GLY A 21 12.35 11.65 10.70
CA GLY A 21 11.85 12.81 11.46
C GLY A 21 11.94 14.14 10.69
N GLU A 22 12.39 14.10 9.43
CA GLU A 22 12.55 15.29 8.60
C GLU A 22 11.20 15.80 8.09
N LYS A 23 11.10 17.10 7.91
CA LYS A 23 9.93 17.73 7.28
C LYS A 23 9.94 17.49 5.78
N ILE A 24 8.87 16.88 5.27
CA ILE A 24 8.70 16.51 3.86
C ILE A 24 7.57 17.33 3.25
N TYR A 25 7.86 17.95 2.11
CA TYR A 25 6.86 18.56 1.25
C TYR A 25 6.46 17.56 0.18
N LEU A 26 5.16 17.31 0.09
CA LEU A 26 4.53 16.39 -0.85
C LEU A 26 3.69 17.19 -1.86
N THR A 27 3.86 16.92 -3.15
CA THR A 27 2.96 17.40 -4.19
C THR A 27 2.47 16.21 -5.03
N LEU A 28 1.17 16.03 -5.11
CA LEU A 28 0.54 15.07 -6.01
C LEU A 28 0.06 15.83 -7.24
N ARG A 29 0.43 15.37 -8.44
CA ARG A 29 0.07 15.99 -9.72
C ARG A 29 -0.59 15.00 -10.66
N PRO A 30 -1.51 15.48 -11.51
CA PRO A 30 -1.99 14.71 -12.66
C PRO A 30 -0.84 14.21 -13.53
N ALA A 31 -1.01 13.03 -14.14
CA ALA A 31 -0.10 12.49 -15.14
C ALA A 31 -0.90 12.02 -16.37
N PRO A 32 -0.30 12.03 -17.57
CA PRO A 32 -0.92 11.48 -18.79
C PRO A 32 -1.31 10.00 -18.62
N ALA A 33 -2.22 9.54 -19.46
CA ALA A 33 -2.54 8.11 -19.52
C ALA A 33 -1.29 7.27 -19.85
N ASP A 34 -1.24 6.06 -19.30
CA ASP A 34 -0.13 5.11 -19.43
C ASP A 34 1.21 5.57 -18.80
N THR A 35 1.22 6.63 -17.99
CA THR A 35 2.41 7.05 -17.21
C THR A 35 2.69 6.09 -16.04
N GLY A 36 1.63 5.57 -15.41
CA GLY A 36 1.76 4.90 -14.11
C GLY A 36 1.94 5.89 -12.95
N ILE A 37 2.32 5.36 -11.80
CA ILE A 37 2.70 6.18 -10.64
C ILE A 37 4.20 6.41 -10.67
N VAL A 38 4.61 7.68 -10.70
CA VAL A 38 6.02 8.06 -10.75
C VAL A 38 6.35 8.99 -9.59
N PHE A 39 7.26 8.54 -8.73
CA PHE A 39 7.80 9.37 -7.65
C PHE A 39 8.96 10.22 -8.18
N VAL A 40 9.06 11.46 -7.68
CA VAL A 40 10.08 12.41 -8.12
C VAL A 40 10.78 13.03 -6.91
N ARG A 41 12.09 12.83 -6.78
CA ARG A 41 12.95 13.52 -5.81
C ARG A 41 13.23 14.92 -6.34
N VAL A 42 12.56 15.92 -5.76
CA VAL A 42 12.68 17.33 -6.21
C VAL A 42 13.70 18.14 -5.40
N ASP A 43 14.29 17.56 -4.39
CA ASP A 43 15.32 18.13 -3.53
C ASP A 43 16.74 17.84 -4.01
N VAL A 44 16.90 17.11 -5.10
CA VAL A 44 18.18 16.79 -5.74
C VAL A 44 18.26 17.38 -7.15
N GLU A 45 19.48 17.70 -7.59
CA GLU A 45 19.71 18.29 -8.93
C GLU A 45 20.67 17.39 -9.73
N PRO A 46 20.27 16.89 -10.90
CA PRO A 46 18.91 16.96 -11.46
C PRO A 46 17.91 16.13 -10.64
N SER A 47 16.61 16.48 -10.73
CA SER A 47 15.55 15.70 -10.11
C SER A 47 15.53 14.26 -10.64
N VAL A 48 15.21 13.29 -9.79
CA VAL A 48 15.22 11.86 -10.15
C VAL A 48 13.82 11.31 -10.11
N GLU A 49 13.38 10.75 -11.25
CA GLU A 49 12.11 10.04 -11.38
C GLU A 49 12.30 8.54 -11.08
N ILE A 50 11.49 8.02 -10.18
CA ILE A 50 11.48 6.61 -9.76
C ILE A 50 10.07 6.04 -10.00
N PRO A 51 9.88 5.21 -11.04
CA PRO A 51 8.60 4.54 -11.25
C PRO A 51 8.24 3.63 -10.06
N ALA A 52 6.98 3.65 -9.66
CA ALA A 52 6.45 2.79 -8.60
C ALA A 52 6.21 1.37 -9.12
N LEU A 53 7.28 0.66 -9.45
CA LEU A 53 7.26 -0.69 -10.00
C LEU A 53 8.15 -1.64 -9.20
N THR A 54 7.84 -2.93 -9.25
CA THR A 54 8.55 -3.98 -8.52
C THR A 54 10.05 -3.98 -8.75
N GLU A 55 10.51 -3.65 -9.93
CA GLU A 55 11.93 -3.62 -10.33
C GLU A 55 12.74 -2.50 -9.67
N PHE A 56 12.06 -1.43 -9.21
CA PHE A 56 12.70 -0.32 -8.50
C PHE A 56 12.65 -0.48 -6.98
N VAL A 57 12.06 -1.56 -6.45
CA VAL A 57 12.04 -1.81 -5.00
C VAL A 57 13.44 -2.26 -4.56
N GLY A 58 13.98 -1.52 -3.58
CA GLY A 58 15.27 -1.80 -2.95
C GLY A 58 15.10 -2.46 -1.59
N ASP A 59 15.08 -1.67 -0.51
CA ASP A 59 14.94 -2.15 0.85
C ASP A 59 13.47 -2.35 1.24
N THR A 60 13.21 -3.43 2.00
CA THR A 60 11.88 -3.80 2.50
C THR A 60 11.89 -4.13 4.01
N THR A 61 12.92 -3.71 4.73
CA THR A 61 13.14 -4.11 6.14
C THR A 61 12.06 -3.56 7.08
N LEU A 62 11.78 -2.26 7.02
CA LEU A 62 10.81 -1.58 7.89
C LEU A 62 9.66 -0.94 7.11
N ALA A 63 9.88 -0.68 5.83
CA ALA A 63 8.93 -0.05 4.92
C ALA A 63 9.32 -0.44 3.49
N THR A 64 8.43 -0.24 2.54
CA THR A 64 8.78 -0.42 1.13
C THR A 64 9.50 0.81 0.61
N THR A 65 10.74 0.59 0.14
CA THR A 65 11.61 1.62 -0.43
C THR A 65 11.79 1.38 -1.92
N ILE A 66 11.55 2.40 -2.73
CA ILE A 66 11.90 2.41 -4.15
C ILE A 66 13.18 3.23 -4.36
N ALA A 67 14.00 2.81 -5.33
CA ALA A 67 15.29 3.44 -5.58
C ALA A 67 15.67 3.43 -7.06
N ARG A 68 16.34 4.49 -7.50
CA ARG A 68 16.91 4.64 -8.83
C ARG A 68 18.05 5.66 -8.80
N ASP A 69 19.11 5.41 -9.55
CA ASP A 69 20.25 6.33 -9.76
C ASP A 69 20.84 6.86 -8.43
N GLY A 70 20.96 5.98 -7.41
CA GLY A 70 21.49 6.31 -6.10
C GLY A 70 20.54 7.11 -5.20
N GLN A 71 19.35 7.47 -5.68
CA GLN A 71 18.30 8.12 -4.89
C GLN A 71 17.24 7.11 -4.45
N LYS A 72 16.62 7.36 -3.30
CA LYS A 72 15.58 6.49 -2.75
C LYS A 72 14.42 7.30 -2.19
N ILE A 73 13.27 6.65 -2.10
CA ILE A 73 12.08 7.12 -1.37
C ILE A 73 11.53 5.92 -0.61
N SER A 74 11.47 6.01 0.72
CA SER A 74 10.91 4.95 1.58
C SER A 74 9.47 5.25 2.01
N THR A 75 8.81 4.23 2.60
CA THR A 75 7.45 4.31 3.14
C THR A 75 6.41 4.69 2.07
N VAL A 76 6.54 4.10 0.88
CA VAL A 76 5.63 4.40 -0.25
C VAL A 76 4.29 3.66 -0.16
N GLU A 77 4.21 2.60 0.63
CA GLU A 77 3.09 1.66 0.72
C GLU A 77 1.75 2.31 1.07
N HIS A 78 1.73 3.29 1.99
CA HIS A 78 0.47 3.91 2.41
C HIS A 78 -0.16 4.77 1.30
N LEU A 79 0.65 5.55 0.57
CA LEU A 79 0.17 6.30 -0.59
C LEU A 79 -0.20 5.37 -1.73
N MET A 80 0.61 4.35 -2.01
CA MET A 80 0.31 3.34 -3.03
C MET A 80 -1.00 2.61 -2.73
N SER A 81 -1.27 2.32 -1.45
CA SER A 81 -2.55 1.75 -1.00
C SER A 81 -3.72 2.70 -1.27
N ALA A 82 -3.57 4.00 -1.02
CA ALA A 82 -4.59 5.00 -1.34
C ALA A 82 -4.85 5.11 -2.85
N PHE A 83 -3.79 5.08 -3.68
CA PHE A 83 -3.94 5.07 -5.14
C PHE A 83 -4.67 3.81 -5.63
N ALA A 84 -4.30 2.63 -5.12
CA ALA A 84 -5.00 1.39 -5.42
C ALA A 84 -6.47 1.46 -5.01
N GLY A 85 -6.74 1.94 -3.79
CA GLY A 85 -8.08 2.07 -3.21
C GLY A 85 -9.00 2.98 -4.00
N LEU A 86 -8.49 4.06 -4.55
CA LEU A 86 -9.24 5.01 -5.36
C LEU A 86 -9.09 4.78 -6.87
N SER A 87 -8.41 3.70 -7.26
CA SER A 87 -8.18 3.30 -8.67
C SER A 87 -7.43 4.36 -9.50
N ILE A 88 -6.49 5.08 -8.91
CA ILE A 88 -5.63 6.03 -9.62
C ILE A 88 -4.53 5.27 -10.35
N ASP A 89 -4.50 5.35 -11.66
CA ASP A 89 -3.52 4.67 -12.51
C ASP A 89 -2.29 5.53 -12.78
N ASN A 90 -2.46 6.85 -12.87
CA ASN A 90 -1.42 7.76 -13.33
C ASN A 90 -1.30 8.98 -12.40
N ALA A 91 -0.13 9.20 -11.83
CA ALA A 91 0.16 10.37 -11.01
C ALA A 91 1.68 10.62 -10.92
N TYR A 92 2.07 11.88 -10.82
CA TYR A 92 3.39 12.26 -10.32
C TYR A 92 3.33 12.56 -8.83
N VAL A 93 4.30 12.04 -8.08
CA VAL A 93 4.44 12.19 -6.64
C VAL A 93 5.77 12.88 -6.35
N GLU A 94 5.76 14.19 -6.18
CA GLU A 94 6.97 14.96 -5.88
C GLU A 94 7.21 14.99 -4.38
N VAL A 95 8.41 14.64 -3.95
CA VAL A 95 8.83 14.65 -2.55
C VAL A 95 10.17 15.35 -2.36
N SER A 96 10.27 16.11 -1.28
CA SER A 96 11.46 16.90 -0.93
C SER A 96 12.43 16.15 -0.01
N GLY A 97 12.44 14.81 -0.06
CA GLY A 97 13.31 14.03 0.80
C GLY A 97 13.26 12.53 0.51
N PRO A 98 14.07 11.73 1.23
CA PRO A 98 14.24 10.30 0.96
C PRO A 98 13.14 9.41 1.53
N GLU A 99 12.08 10.00 2.08
CA GLU A 99 10.98 9.28 2.72
C GLU A 99 9.65 9.98 2.47
N MET A 100 8.56 9.22 2.36
CA MET A 100 7.20 9.78 2.33
C MET A 100 6.81 10.34 3.70
N PRO A 101 6.00 11.41 3.77
CA PRO A 101 5.46 11.85 5.05
C PRO A 101 4.50 10.79 5.59
N ILE A 102 4.64 10.46 6.89
CA ILE A 102 3.83 9.41 7.53
C ILE A 102 2.36 9.84 7.73
N MET A 103 2.10 11.13 7.75
CA MET A 103 0.80 11.74 8.02
C MET A 103 0.24 11.29 9.37
N ASP A 104 -0.95 10.67 9.39
CA ASP A 104 -1.57 10.10 10.58
C ASP A 104 -1.24 8.60 10.78
N GLY A 105 -0.29 8.08 10.02
CA GLY A 105 0.11 6.67 10.05
C GLY A 105 -0.80 5.72 9.28
N SER A 106 -1.84 6.22 8.61
CA SER A 106 -2.77 5.45 7.79
C SER A 106 -2.79 5.95 6.34
N ALA A 107 -3.62 5.35 5.50
CA ALA A 107 -3.87 5.84 4.14
C ALA A 107 -4.97 6.93 4.08
N ALA A 108 -5.68 7.21 5.19
CA ALA A 108 -6.85 8.07 5.18
C ALA A 108 -6.54 9.51 4.76
N THR A 109 -5.42 10.07 5.21
CA THR A 109 -5.00 11.42 4.82
C THR A 109 -4.69 11.49 3.32
N PHE A 110 -4.07 10.46 2.75
CA PHE A 110 -3.83 10.39 1.30
C PHE A 110 -5.12 10.23 0.51
N VAL A 111 -6.07 9.42 1.00
CA VAL A 111 -7.43 9.33 0.42
C VAL A 111 -8.10 10.70 0.39
N PHE A 112 -8.06 11.44 1.49
CA PHE A 112 -8.61 12.80 1.57
C PHE A 112 -7.95 13.75 0.56
N LEU A 113 -6.62 13.73 0.44
CA LEU A 113 -5.88 14.56 -0.51
C LEU A 113 -6.29 14.24 -1.96
N ILE A 114 -6.33 12.95 -2.34
CA ILE A 114 -6.69 12.51 -3.68
C ILE A 114 -8.13 12.92 -4.02
N GLN A 115 -9.07 12.71 -3.09
CA GLN A 115 -10.47 13.12 -3.28
C GLN A 115 -10.61 14.63 -3.38
N SER A 116 -9.84 15.39 -2.59
CA SER A 116 -9.83 16.87 -2.64
C SER A 116 -9.22 17.41 -3.94
N ALA A 117 -8.22 16.73 -4.50
CA ALA A 117 -7.70 17.05 -5.83
C ALA A 117 -8.72 16.79 -6.95
N GLY A 118 -9.69 15.92 -6.67
CA GLY A 118 -10.61 15.38 -7.66
C GLY A 118 -9.96 14.27 -8.49
N ILE A 119 -10.79 13.41 -9.07
CA ILE A 119 -10.37 12.29 -9.90
C ILE A 119 -10.95 12.47 -11.29
N GLU A 120 -10.15 12.24 -12.33
CA GLU A 120 -10.53 12.39 -13.73
C GLU A 120 -10.32 11.06 -14.47
N GLU A 121 -11.33 10.63 -15.24
CA GLU A 121 -11.20 9.51 -16.17
C GLU A 121 -10.44 9.95 -17.44
N GLN A 122 -9.52 9.10 -17.88
CA GLN A 122 -8.68 9.36 -19.06
C GLN A 122 -9.14 8.53 -20.26
N ASN A 123 -8.77 8.97 -21.46
CA ASN A 123 -9.17 8.27 -22.67
C ASN A 123 -8.25 7.07 -23.00
N ALA A 124 -8.04 6.20 -22.02
CA ALA A 124 -7.31 4.95 -22.16
C ALA A 124 -7.99 3.84 -21.33
N LEU A 125 -7.94 2.60 -21.81
CA LEU A 125 -8.47 1.47 -21.06
C LEU A 125 -7.57 1.16 -19.85
N LYS A 126 -8.21 0.94 -18.70
CA LYS A 126 -7.51 0.47 -17.50
C LYS A 126 -7.01 -0.94 -17.71
N LYS A 127 -5.76 -1.17 -17.36
CA LYS A 127 -5.11 -2.49 -17.39
C LYS A 127 -5.18 -3.13 -16.03
N PHE A 128 -5.34 -4.45 -16.03
CA PHE A 128 -5.37 -5.28 -14.84
C PHE A 128 -4.41 -6.46 -15.00
N ILE A 129 -3.76 -6.86 -13.94
CA ILE A 129 -3.05 -8.13 -13.84
C ILE A 129 -4.03 -9.16 -13.31
N ARG A 130 -4.39 -10.14 -14.14
CA ARG A 130 -5.21 -11.30 -13.75
C ARG A 130 -4.31 -12.46 -13.40
N VAL A 131 -4.45 -12.99 -12.19
CA VAL A 131 -3.75 -14.17 -11.73
C VAL A 131 -4.44 -15.42 -12.29
N LYS A 132 -3.67 -16.30 -12.95
CA LYS A 132 -4.17 -17.54 -13.58
C LYS A 132 -3.74 -18.80 -12.82
N LYS A 133 -2.63 -18.73 -12.10
CA LYS A 133 -2.10 -19.85 -11.28
C LYS A 133 -1.69 -19.33 -9.92
N ALA A 134 -1.79 -20.19 -8.91
CA ALA A 134 -1.31 -19.84 -7.58
C ALA A 134 0.22 -19.71 -7.56
N VAL A 135 0.72 -18.65 -6.95
CA VAL A 135 2.13 -18.40 -6.70
C VAL A 135 2.30 -18.13 -5.21
N SER A 136 3.28 -18.78 -4.59
CA SER A 136 3.53 -18.64 -3.15
C SER A 136 5.01 -18.44 -2.88
N VAL A 137 5.31 -17.71 -1.83
CA VAL A 137 6.63 -17.60 -1.23
C VAL A 137 6.52 -17.96 0.25
N ASN A 138 7.51 -18.70 0.73
CA ASN A 138 7.68 -19.06 2.13
C ASN A 138 9.08 -18.67 2.53
N ASP A 139 9.27 -18.11 3.69
CA ASP A 139 10.59 -17.86 4.23
C ASP A 139 11.11 -19.13 4.91
N GLU A 140 11.67 -20.06 4.12
CA GLU A 140 12.34 -21.25 4.63
C GLU A 140 13.71 -20.95 5.27
N GLN A 141 14.22 -19.72 5.11
CA GLN A 141 15.55 -19.31 5.57
C GLN A 141 15.51 -18.47 6.85
N SER A 142 14.35 -18.02 7.30
CA SER A 142 14.23 -17.34 8.57
C SER A 142 14.38 -18.35 9.71
N ALA A 143 15.38 -18.14 10.55
CA ALA A 143 15.66 -18.95 11.74
C ALA A 143 14.54 -18.89 12.80
N SER A 144 13.46 -18.17 12.55
CA SER A 144 12.24 -18.17 13.32
C SER A 144 11.32 -19.28 12.79
N SER A 145 11.11 -20.30 13.60
CA SER A 145 10.32 -21.50 13.34
C SER A 145 8.81 -21.30 13.08
N TYR A 146 8.40 -20.19 12.53
CA TYR A 146 7.01 -19.78 12.35
C TYR A 146 6.70 -19.29 10.93
N GLY A 147 7.14 -20.06 9.93
CA GLY A 147 6.80 -19.93 8.52
C GLY A 147 6.01 -18.71 8.07
N GLN A 148 6.69 -17.60 7.78
CA GLN A 148 6.08 -16.46 7.08
C GLN A 148 5.73 -16.91 5.66
N SER A 149 4.56 -16.53 5.17
CA SER A 149 4.19 -16.86 3.80
C SER A 149 3.29 -15.80 3.17
N ALA A 150 3.44 -15.64 1.87
CA ALA A 150 2.54 -14.85 1.05
C ALA A 150 2.18 -15.65 -0.21
N THR A 151 0.88 -15.68 -0.51
CA THR A 151 0.34 -16.41 -1.65
C THR A 151 -0.58 -15.51 -2.43
N ILE A 152 -0.51 -15.58 -3.76
CA ILE A 152 -1.50 -15.01 -4.65
C ILE A 152 -2.10 -16.13 -5.49
N ARG A 153 -3.45 -16.13 -5.66
CA ARG A 153 -4.17 -17.19 -6.38
C ARG A 153 -5.30 -16.63 -7.23
N PRO A 154 -5.78 -17.39 -8.23
CA PRO A 154 -6.91 -16.98 -9.04
C PRO A 154 -8.15 -16.67 -8.18
N TYR A 155 -8.79 -15.56 -8.49
CA TYR A 155 -10.03 -15.11 -7.87
C TYR A 155 -10.75 -14.15 -8.82
N ASP A 156 -12.07 -14.20 -8.90
CA ASP A 156 -12.86 -13.28 -9.74
C ASP A 156 -13.20 -12.01 -8.97
N GLY A 157 -12.20 -11.17 -8.78
CA GLY A 157 -12.22 -9.94 -7.99
C GLY A 157 -10.83 -9.63 -7.45
N PHE A 158 -10.77 -8.76 -6.46
CA PHE A 158 -9.59 -8.59 -5.64
C PHE A 158 -9.95 -8.80 -4.19
N LYS A 159 -9.30 -9.76 -3.55
CA LYS A 159 -9.50 -10.08 -2.14
C LYS A 159 -8.16 -10.14 -1.43
N VAL A 160 -8.11 -9.60 -0.23
CA VAL A 160 -6.92 -9.59 0.61
C VAL A 160 -7.27 -10.20 1.96
N SER A 161 -6.58 -11.29 2.31
CA SER A 161 -6.68 -11.96 3.61
C SER A 161 -5.32 -11.91 4.30
N HIS A 162 -5.29 -11.56 5.56
CA HIS A 162 -4.03 -11.51 6.32
C HIS A 162 -4.23 -12.07 7.73
N THR A 163 -3.21 -12.80 8.20
CA THR A 163 -3.10 -13.28 9.58
C THR A 163 -1.80 -12.74 10.17
N ILE A 164 -1.89 -12.06 11.30
CA ILE A 164 -0.74 -11.63 12.10
C ILE A 164 -0.68 -12.44 13.39
N VAL A 165 0.52 -12.68 13.87
CA VAL A 165 0.74 -13.36 15.15
C VAL A 165 1.88 -12.67 15.88
N TYR A 166 1.58 -12.06 17.01
CA TYR A 166 2.54 -11.38 17.86
C TYR A 166 2.56 -12.03 19.26
N ASP A 167 3.76 -12.21 19.80
CA ASP A 167 3.94 -12.60 21.19
C ASP A 167 3.76 -11.36 22.10
N ASN A 168 2.54 -10.85 22.12
CA ASN A 168 2.13 -9.69 22.89
C ASN A 168 0.67 -9.87 23.34
N ALA A 169 0.38 -9.57 24.60
CA ALA A 169 -0.93 -9.82 25.21
C ALA A 169 -2.07 -8.97 24.61
N VAL A 170 -1.75 -7.86 23.97
CA VAL A 170 -2.70 -6.92 23.35
C VAL A 170 -2.96 -7.26 21.88
N ILE A 171 -1.88 -7.44 21.09
CA ILE A 171 -1.99 -7.67 19.64
C ILE A 171 -2.45 -9.11 19.36
N LYS A 172 -1.79 -10.10 19.99
CA LYS A 172 -2.08 -11.54 19.84
C LYS A 172 -2.07 -12.02 18.38
N GLU A 173 -2.93 -13.00 18.10
CA GLU A 173 -3.28 -13.43 16.76
C GLU A 173 -4.53 -12.71 16.29
N GLN A 174 -4.45 -12.10 15.10
CA GLN A 174 -5.59 -11.48 14.44
C GLN A 174 -5.64 -11.95 12.99
N GLN A 175 -6.85 -12.15 12.49
CA GLN A 175 -7.11 -12.49 11.10
C GLN A 175 -8.22 -11.59 10.56
N ALA A 176 -8.01 -11.06 9.36
CA ALA A 176 -9.04 -10.32 8.64
C ALA A 176 -8.99 -10.64 7.14
N SER A 177 -10.13 -10.46 6.48
CA SER A 177 -10.29 -10.62 5.05
C SER A 177 -11.17 -9.51 4.50
N VAL A 178 -10.75 -8.88 3.42
CA VAL A 178 -11.47 -7.78 2.78
C VAL A 178 -11.70 -8.10 1.31
N GLU A 179 -12.96 -8.14 0.91
CA GLU A 179 -13.38 -8.07 -0.49
C GLU A 179 -13.18 -6.63 -0.96
N PHE A 180 -12.22 -6.44 -1.86
CA PHE A 180 -11.80 -5.11 -2.27
C PHE A 180 -12.86 -4.43 -3.14
N SER A 181 -13.14 -3.20 -2.78
CA SER A 181 -13.80 -2.18 -3.58
C SER A 181 -13.35 -0.82 -3.06
N ALA A 182 -13.57 0.25 -3.81
CA ALA A 182 -13.26 1.60 -3.31
C ALA A 182 -14.02 1.91 -2.00
N THR A 183 -15.24 1.42 -1.86
CA THR A 183 -16.06 1.62 -0.65
C THR A 183 -15.53 0.82 0.53
N SER A 184 -15.22 -0.48 0.37
CA SER A 184 -14.66 -1.30 1.45
C SER A 184 -13.29 -0.81 1.86
N PHE A 185 -12.43 -0.43 0.89
CA PHE A 185 -11.13 0.16 1.18
C PHE A 185 -11.24 1.40 2.08
N VAL A 186 -12.08 2.36 1.68
CA VAL A 186 -12.24 3.61 2.46
C VAL A 186 -12.84 3.36 3.84
N LYS A 187 -13.84 2.46 3.96
CA LYS A 187 -14.54 2.20 5.22
C LYS A 187 -13.76 1.30 6.18
N GLU A 188 -13.09 0.28 5.64
CA GLU A 188 -12.61 -0.84 6.44
C GLU A 188 -11.08 -0.89 6.56
N VAL A 189 -10.35 -0.25 5.62
CA VAL A 189 -8.89 -0.40 5.53
C VAL A 189 -8.16 0.93 5.72
N SER A 190 -8.60 1.97 4.98
CA SER A 190 -7.81 3.20 4.81
C SER A 190 -7.42 3.91 6.10
N ARG A 191 -8.20 3.73 7.17
CA ARG A 191 -8.00 4.39 8.48
C ARG A 191 -7.11 3.62 9.45
N ALA A 192 -6.73 2.39 9.13
CA ALA A 192 -5.88 1.57 9.98
C ALA A 192 -4.47 2.16 10.05
N ARG A 193 -4.04 2.51 11.25
CA ARG A 193 -2.73 3.13 11.51
C ARG A 193 -1.63 2.09 11.60
N THR A 194 -0.42 2.50 11.21
CA THR A 194 0.79 1.74 11.54
C THR A 194 0.95 1.60 13.06
N PHE A 195 1.67 0.57 13.48
CA PHE A 195 1.80 0.24 14.89
C PHE A 195 3.19 -0.34 15.20
N GLY A 196 3.53 -0.34 16.46
CA GLY A 196 4.73 -1.01 16.94
C GLY A 196 4.72 -1.18 18.45
N LEU A 197 5.57 -2.08 18.92
CA LEU A 197 5.80 -2.29 20.33
C LEU A 197 6.69 -1.17 20.88
N MET A 198 6.40 -0.69 22.09
CA MET A 198 7.17 0.39 22.72
C MET A 198 8.67 0.06 22.80
N GLN A 199 9.02 -1.17 23.13
CA GLN A 199 10.40 -1.65 23.17
C GLN A 199 11.09 -1.60 21.80
N GLU A 200 10.36 -1.89 20.70
CA GLU A 200 10.87 -1.79 19.33
C GLU A 200 11.13 -0.33 18.96
N PHE A 201 10.24 0.60 19.34
CA PHE A 201 10.44 2.03 19.13
C PHE A 201 11.68 2.57 19.83
N GLU A 202 11.91 2.18 21.08
CA GLU A 202 13.10 2.56 21.84
C GLU A 202 14.37 2.08 21.13
N HIS A 203 14.39 0.82 20.72
CA HIS A 203 15.52 0.23 19.99
C HIS A 203 15.75 0.87 18.60
N LEU A 204 14.68 1.21 17.88
CA LEU A 204 14.79 1.93 16.60
C LEU A 204 15.35 3.34 16.79
N ARG A 205 14.95 4.06 17.85
CA ARG A 205 15.47 5.39 18.16
C ARG A 205 16.96 5.39 18.49
N GLU A 206 17.47 4.38 19.19
CA GLU A 206 18.89 4.20 19.43
C GLU A 206 19.69 4.07 18.13
N ARG A 207 19.05 3.58 17.06
CA ARG A 207 19.61 3.46 15.71
C ARG A 207 19.32 4.66 14.81
N ASN A 208 18.83 5.77 15.35
CA ASN A 208 18.37 6.94 14.61
C ASN A 208 17.25 6.64 13.59
N LEU A 209 16.41 5.65 13.88
CA LEU A 209 15.18 5.35 13.17
C LEU A 209 13.96 5.75 14.00
N ALA A 210 12.77 5.77 13.39
CA ALA A 210 11.51 6.18 14.04
C ALA A 210 11.60 7.56 14.74
N GLN A 211 12.43 8.49 14.21
CA GLN A 211 12.63 9.82 14.78
C GLN A 211 11.38 10.71 14.70
N GLY A 212 10.53 10.50 13.71
CA GLY A 212 9.25 11.18 13.54
C GLY A 212 8.05 10.43 14.13
N GLY A 213 8.28 9.25 14.73
CA GLY A 213 7.22 8.42 15.32
C GLY A 213 6.65 9.05 16.59
N SER A 214 5.32 9.10 16.68
CA SER A 214 4.58 9.63 17.83
C SER A 214 3.23 8.92 17.98
N LEU A 215 2.53 9.17 19.08
CA LEU A 215 1.17 8.67 19.29
C LEU A 215 0.15 9.27 18.29
N ASP A 216 0.51 10.37 17.61
CA ASP A 216 -0.35 10.97 16.59
C ASP A 216 -0.31 10.21 15.24
N ASN A 217 0.75 9.43 15.00
CA ASN A 217 0.98 8.76 13.71
C ASN A 217 1.27 7.26 13.79
N ALA A 218 1.20 6.67 14.98
CA ALA A 218 1.33 5.23 15.17
C ALA A 218 0.51 4.77 16.38
N VAL A 219 -0.01 3.55 16.32
CA VAL A 219 -0.52 2.86 17.50
C VAL A 219 0.66 2.24 18.24
N VAL A 220 0.93 2.72 19.44
CA VAL A 220 2.02 2.22 20.28
C VAL A 220 1.45 1.32 21.36
N VAL A 221 2.03 0.12 21.48
CA VAL A 221 1.56 -0.93 22.41
C VAL A 221 2.69 -1.28 23.37
N ASP A 222 2.42 -1.29 24.66
CA ASP A 222 3.29 -1.88 25.67
C ASP A 222 2.94 -3.38 25.90
N GLU A 223 3.41 -3.96 26.98
CA GLU A 223 3.14 -5.37 27.30
C GLU A 223 1.65 -5.63 27.59
N TYR A 224 0.90 -4.62 28.07
CA TYR A 224 -0.42 -4.78 28.66
C TYR A 224 -1.52 -3.93 28.04
N ARG A 225 -1.17 -2.84 27.34
CA ARG A 225 -2.15 -1.88 26.85
C ARG A 225 -1.68 -1.10 25.60
N ILE A 226 -2.64 -0.47 24.96
CA ILE A 226 -2.42 0.56 23.93
C ILE A 226 -2.14 1.89 24.67
N LEU A 227 -1.10 2.60 24.22
CA LEU A 227 -0.68 3.86 24.85
C LEU A 227 -1.38 5.09 24.31
N ASN A 228 -2.03 4.98 23.14
CA ASN A 228 -2.80 6.06 22.54
C ASN A 228 -4.10 6.30 23.35
N ASP A 229 -4.33 7.52 23.80
CA ASP A 229 -5.49 7.88 24.62
C ASP A 229 -6.83 7.68 23.90
N ASP A 230 -6.85 7.83 22.55
CA ASP A 230 -8.02 7.62 21.69
C ASP A 230 -8.28 6.13 21.38
N GLY A 231 -7.39 5.23 21.80
CA GLY A 231 -7.49 3.80 21.55
C GLY A 231 -7.35 3.42 20.07
N LEU A 232 -8.03 2.35 19.67
CA LEU A 232 -8.05 1.84 18.31
C LEU A 232 -9.20 2.44 17.49
N ARG A 233 -8.97 2.65 16.18
CA ARG A 233 -10.01 3.04 15.20
C ARG A 233 -10.88 1.86 14.75
N HIS A 234 -10.34 0.64 14.83
CA HIS A 234 -11.00 -0.65 14.59
C HIS A 234 -10.53 -1.64 15.65
N GLU A 235 -11.39 -2.55 16.11
CA GLU A 235 -11.00 -3.59 17.08
C GLU A 235 -9.81 -4.43 16.58
N ASP A 236 -9.75 -4.65 15.26
CA ASP A 236 -8.74 -5.42 14.54
C ASP A 236 -7.80 -4.50 13.72
N GLU A 237 -7.51 -3.28 14.21
CA GLU A 237 -6.74 -2.27 13.47
C GLU A 237 -5.37 -2.76 13.04
N PHE A 238 -4.70 -3.59 13.86
CA PHE A 238 -3.36 -4.11 13.55
C PHE A 238 -3.35 -4.96 12.27
N VAL A 239 -4.25 -5.92 12.14
CA VAL A 239 -4.32 -6.76 10.93
C VAL A 239 -4.86 -5.99 9.73
N ARG A 240 -5.76 -5.01 9.95
CA ARG A 240 -6.23 -4.12 8.86
C ARG A 240 -5.12 -3.25 8.32
N HIS A 241 -4.19 -2.81 9.16
CA HIS A 241 -3.01 -2.10 8.68
C HIS A 241 -2.13 -3.00 7.81
N LYS A 242 -1.94 -4.27 8.17
CA LYS A 242 -1.22 -5.23 7.33
C LYS A 242 -1.92 -5.49 5.98
N ILE A 243 -3.23 -5.43 5.94
CA ILE A 243 -4.00 -5.46 4.68
C ILE A 243 -3.75 -4.17 3.87
N LEU A 244 -3.71 -3.00 4.52
CA LEU A 244 -3.37 -1.73 3.89
C LEU A 244 -1.99 -1.80 3.23
N ASP A 245 -0.97 -2.24 3.97
CA ASP A 245 0.40 -2.43 3.50
C ASP A 245 0.44 -3.38 2.28
N ALA A 246 -0.23 -4.54 2.38
CA ALA A 246 -0.27 -5.52 1.30
C ALA A 246 -0.92 -4.95 0.02
N ILE A 247 -2.00 -4.17 0.14
CA ILE A 247 -2.63 -3.51 -1.01
C ILE A 247 -1.66 -2.54 -1.69
N GLY A 248 -0.96 -1.72 -0.91
CA GLY A 248 0.02 -0.76 -1.42
C GLY A 248 1.23 -1.44 -2.06
N ASP A 249 1.76 -2.45 -1.40
CA ASP A 249 2.86 -3.25 -1.92
C ASP A 249 2.49 -3.95 -3.24
N LEU A 250 1.31 -4.57 -3.31
CA LEU A 250 0.85 -5.26 -4.52
C LEU A 250 0.59 -4.29 -5.67
N TYR A 251 0.27 -3.02 -5.39
CA TYR A 251 0.07 -2.02 -6.43
C TYR A 251 1.37 -1.64 -7.17
N LEU A 252 2.54 -1.96 -6.61
CA LEU A 252 3.85 -1.90 -7.28
C LEU A 252 4.03 -2.95 -8.40
N LEU A 253 3.03 -3.78 -8.68
CA LEU A 253 2.92 -4.53 -9.94
C LEU A 253 2.62 -3.61 -11.14
N GLY A 254 2.27 -2.34 -10.91
CA GLY A 254 1.99 -1.32 -11.92
C GLY A 254 0.54 -1.28 -12.40
N HIS A 255 -0.29 -2.25 -12.05
CA HIS A 255 -1.70 -2.33 -12.41
C HIS A 255 -2.54 -2.90 -11.27
N SER A 256 -3.84 -2.63 -11.31
CA SER A 256 -4.81 -3.25 -10.40
C SER A 256 -4.84 -4.76 -10.58
N LEU A 257 -5.03 -5.50 -9.49
CA LEU A 257 -4.94 -6.95 -9.44
C LEU A 257 -6.33 -7.61 -9.50
N ILE A 258 -6.45 -8.68 -10.27
CA ILE A 258 -7.57 -9.62 -10.24
C ILE A 258 -7.01 -10.93 -9.71
N GLY A 259 -7.31 -11.25 -8.45
CA GLY A 259 -6.77 -12.38 -7.71
C GLY A 259 -7.03 -12.25 -6.22
N GLU A 260 -6.69 -13.27 -5.45
CA GLU A 260 -6.74 -13.26 -3.99
C GLU A 260 -5.31 -13.32 -3.42
N PHE A 261 -4.99 -12.38 -2.53
CA PHE A 261 -3.78 -12.39 -1.73
C PHE A 261 -4.09 -13.00 -0.35
N VAL A 262 -3.20 -13.88 0.11
CA VAL A 262 -3.25 -14.47 1.45
C VAL A 262 -1.88 -14.32 2.09
N GLY A 263 -1.79 -13.51 3.15
CA GLY A 263 -0.59 -13.31 3.96
C GLY A 263 -0.71 -14.02 5.30
N TYR A 264 0.33 -14.75 5.68
CA TYR A 264 0.49 -15.28 7.03
C TYR A 264 1.80 -14.77 7.61
N LYS A 265 1.72 -13.92 8.62
CA LYS A 265 2.87 -13.21 9.23
C LYS A 265 3.74 -12.44 8.22
N SER A 266 3.29 -12.26 6.99
CA SER A 266 4.04 -11.63 5.93
C SER A 266 4.18 -10.13 6.16
N GLY A 267 5.28 -9.58 5.68
CA GLY A 267 5.59 -8.17 5.63
C GLY A 267 5.99 -7.73 4.21
N HIS A 268 6.64 -6.56 4.11
CA HIS A 268 7.06 -6.00 2.83
C HIS A 268 8.04 -6.91 2.08
N THR A 269 8.88 -7.66 2.80
CA THR A 269 9.86 -8.59 2.21
C THR A 269 9.15 -9.73 1.47
N GLU A 270 8.19 -10.40 2.10
CA GLU A 270 7.42 -11.49 1.48
C GLU A 270 6.54 -10.96 0.36
N ASN A 271 5.91 -9.78 0.54
CA ASN A 271 5.11 -9.13 -0.48
C ASN A 271 5.95 -8.81 -1.73
N HIS A 272 7.18 -8.29 -1.53
CA HIS A 272 8.11 -8.04 -2.64
C HIS A 272 8.58 -9.32 -3.32
N ALA A 273 8.97 -10.34 -2.55
CA ALA A 273 9.38 -11.64 -3.07
C ALA A 273 8.26 -12.29 -3.90
N LEU A 274 7.00 -12.20 -3.43
CA LEU A 274 5.83 -12.70 -4.13
C LEU A 274 5.61 -12.00 -5.47
N ARG A 275 5.69 -10.65 -5.50
CA ARG A 275 5.58 -9.87 -6.74
C ARG A 275 6.65 -10.26 -7.76
N ARG A 276 7.91 -10.34 -7.32
CA ARG A 276 9.01 -10.79 -8.17
C ARG A 276 8.77 -12.18 -8.74
N LYS A 277 8.37 -13.13 -7.90
CA LYS A 277 8.09 -14.51 -8.32
C LYS A 277 6.91 -14.58 -9.30
N LEU A 278 5.83 -13.81 -9.05
CA LEU A 278 4.70 -13.72 -9.97
C LEU A 278 5.15 -13.21 -11.34
N LEU A 279 5.88 -12.10 -11.42
CA LEU A 279 6.35 -11.51 -12.68
C LEU A 279 7.30 -12.43 -13.45
N GLN A 280 8.11 -13.25 -12.76
CA GLN A 280 8.97 -14.25 -13.38
C GLN A 280 8.19 -15.44 -13.99
N GLN A 281 7.03 -15.78 -13.42
CA GLN A 281 6.17 -16.86 -13.89
C GLN A 281 5.14 -16.33 -14.90
N THR A 282 5.58 -16.04 -16.13
CA THR A 282 4.76 -15.38 -17.17
C THR A 282 3.50 -16.15 -17.57
N ASP A 283 3.43 -17.45 -17.28
CA ASP A 283 2.24 -18.29 -17.47
C ASP A 283 1.23 -18.24 -16.31
N ALA A 284 1.62 -17.63 -15.16
CA ALA A 284 0.80 -17.52 -13.98
C ALA A 284 -0.11 -16.27 -13.97
N TRP A 285 0.06 -15.35 -14.91
CA TRP A 285 -0.73 -14.12 -14.99
C TRP A 285 -0.88 -13.64 -16.44
N GLU A 286 -1.76 -12.67 -16.64
CA GLU A 286 -1.95 -11.98 -17.91
C GLU A 286 -2.42 -10.54 -17.67
N VAL A 287 -2.18 -9.67 -18.65
CA VAL A 287 -2.77 -8.32 -18.66
C VAL A 287 -4.11 -8.35 -19.38
N VAL A 288 -5.16 -7.84 -18.73
CA VAL A 288 -6.49 -7.74 -19.32
C VAL A 288 -7.05 -6.33 -19.21
N THR A 289 -7.98 -6.01 -20.14
CA THR A 289 -8.76 -4.77 -20.16
C THR A 289 -10.22 -5.10 -20.32
N PHE A 290 -11.12 -4.20 -19.93
CA PHE A 290 -12.57 -4.41 -20.04
C PHE A 290 -13.21 -3.27 -20.85
N ASP A 291 -13.64 -3.58 -22.06
CA ASP A 291 -14.44 -2.73 -22.93
C ASP A 291 -15.92 -2.66 -22.49
N ASP A 292 -16.38 -3.63 -21.71
CA ASP A 292 -17.69 -3.67 -21.08
C ASP A 292 -17.53 -3.85 -19.56
N VAL A 293 -18.06 -2.90 -18.80
CA VAL A 293 -18.02 -2.92 -17.32
C VAL A 293 -18.67 -4.19 -16.75
N LYS A 294 -19.69 -4.73 -17.43
CA LYS A 294 -20.38 -5.96 -17.01
C LYS A 294 -19.50 -7.21 -17.05
N LYS A 295 -18.41 -7.19 -17.83
CA LYS A 295 -17.45 -8.30 -17.93
C LYS A 295 -16.35 -8.19 -16.88
N ALA A 296 -16.27 -7.07 -16.16
CA ALA A 296 -15.28 -6.87 -15.12
C ALA A 296 -15.71 -7.52 -13.80
N PRO A 297 -14.76 -7.95 -12.97
CA PRO A 297 -15.07 -8.41 -11.63
C PRO A 297 -15.79 -7.36 -10.80
N TYR A 298 -16.62 -7.80 -9.85
CA TYR A 298 -17.39 -6.93 -8.95
C TYR A 298 -16.53 -5.86 -8.26
N SER A 299 -15.32 -6.20 -7.85
CA SER A 299 -14.37 -5.27 -7.23
C SER A 299 -14.12 -3.99 -8.05
N TYR A 300 -14.29 -4.03 -9.35
CA TYR A 300 -13.97 -2.94 -10.28
C TYR A 300 -15.13 -2.47 -11.15
N GLY A 301 -16.20 -3.24 -11.24
CA GLY A 301 -17.39 -2.93 -12.05
C GLY A 301 -18.63 -2.59 -11.25
N GLY A 302 -18.63 -2.86 -9.98
CA GLY A 302 -19.83 -2.90 -9.18
C GLY A 302 -20.17 -1.62 -8.43
N LEU A 303 -20.76 -0.65 -9.10
CA LEU A 303 -21.61 0.35 -8.44
C LEU A 303 -22.79 0.82 -9.34
N VAL A 304 -23.24 0.01 -10.26
CA VAL A 304 -24.35 0.41 -11.16
C VAL A 304 -25.69 -0.22 -10.82
N THR A 305 -25.80 -1.05 -9.79
CA THR A 305 -27.07 -1.76 -9.54
C THR A 305 -27.63 -1.65 -8.12
N ALA A 306 -27.47 -0.50 -7.49
CA ALA A 306 -28.22 -0.21 -6.27
C ALA A 306 -28.94 1.13 -6.37
N ALA A 307 -29.64 1.36 -7.46
CA ALA A 307 -30.61 2.46 -7.56
C ALA A 307 -31.67 2.05 -8.58
N THR A 308 -32.62 1.24 -8.14
CA THR A 308 -34.04 1.33 -8.56
C THR A 308 -34.78 0.15 -7.95
N SER A 309 -35.42 0.37 -6.86
CA SER A 309 -36.84 0.01 -6.62
C SER A 309 -37.28 0.66 -5.32
#